data_428b1889f4d3ec63dde58d298a78c938
#
_entry.id   428b1889f4d3ec63dde58d298a78c938
#
_cell.length_a   1.000
_cell.length_b   1.000
_cell.length_c   1.000
_cell.angle_alpha   90.00
_cell.angle_beta   90.00
_cell.angle_gamma   90.00
#
_symmetry.space_group_name_H-M   'P 1'
#
loop_
_entity.id
_entity.type
_entity.pdbx_description
1 polymer ?
#
loop_
_entity_poly.entity_id
_entity_poly.type
_entity_poly.pdbx_seq_one_letter_code
_entity_poly.pdbx_strand_id
1 'polypeptide(L)'
;MAYEININVDKTGKLITSEFPLTMSVFKESKRVKLNFTVDPEIDSAYHYLKFTHQNTNYLYRVHDNTFEIPKAVTAWEGRWEISFICCDEPANASSVITANYIYASEPLIANVARGNLGNNSTTEEQNLLRELVEGTFDEFQIPNTASFISSYFLSNYAQSFKLIIPSSIITIKDRILYDSGCNGIIFEEGSQLRTLEDYAIYRIANLGDITFPKSIDAWGKYNLGSCGCGIVRFEALSNLRTLGSYAFWNIPNLTKLYLPDRLQTLSGGTSVIKSCPVLNEVWIPNTVTSAIPANAIQDCPLLNKITLQTSFNVSSNFSNVTNLTKESIVLMFQALKDLSGAGAKVLTLGAANLAKCTQEELNIALNKNWSLA
;
A
#
# COMPACT_ATOMS: atom_id res chain seq x y z
N MET A 1 -3.07 -33.12 8.37
CA MET A 1 -3.34 -32.98 9.81
C MET A 1 -4.05 -31.64 10.00
N ALA A 2 -5.09 -31.59 10.81
CA ALA A 2 -5.69 -30.33 11.22
C ALA A 2 -4.74 -29.63 12.19
N TYR A 3 -4.68 -28.30 12.12
CA TYR A 3 -4.00 -27.50 13.13
C TYR A 3 -4.97 -27.32 14.30
N GLU A 4 -4.61 -27.76 15.48
CA GLU A 4 -5.47 -27.70 16.66
C GLU A 4 -5.03 -26.58 17.59
N ILE A 5 -5.97 -25.75 18.02
CA ILE A 5 -5.77 -24.65 18.95
C ILE A 5 -6.62 -24.92 20.19
N ASN A 6 -5.99 -24.85 21.36
CA ASN A 6 -6.68 -25.02 22.62
C ASN A 6 -7.03 -23.66 23.22
N ILE A 7 -8.30 -23.43 23.54
CA ILE A 7 -8.83 -22.17 24.07
C ILE A 7 -9.50 -22.47 25.41
N ASN A 8 -9.04 -21.84 26.48
CA ASN A 8 -9.70 -21.89 27.78
C ASN A 8 -10.64 -20.68 27.91
N VAL A 9 -11.86 -20.91 28.32
CA VAL A 9 -12.84 -19.88 28.64
C VAL A 9 -12.96 -19.83 30.17
N ASP A 10 -12.42 -18.79 30.79
CA ASP A 10 -12.44 -18.64 32.24
C ASP A 10 -13.83 -18.19 32.76
N LYS A 11 -14.03 -18.18 34.07
CA LYS A 11 -15.30 -17.80 34.71
C LYS A 11 -15.73 -16.36 34.45
N THR A 12 -14.83 -15.50 33.99
CA THR A 12 -15.14 -14.14 33.52
C THR A 12 -15.44 -14.14 32.03
N GLY A 13 -15.32 -15.35 31.38
CA GLY A 13 -15.48 -15.63 29.99
C GLY A 13 -14.40 -15.06 29.09
N LYS A 14 -13.31 -14.67 29.68
CA LYS A 14 -12.13 -14.30 28.91
C LYS A 14 -11.58 -15.55 28.21
N LEU A 15 -11.34 -15.40 26.93
CA LEU A 15 -10.68 -16.43 26.13
C LEU A 15 -9.18 -16.40 26.39
N ILE A 16 -8.66 -17.45 26.99
CA ILE A 16 -7.24 -17.58 27.33
C ILE A 16 -6.62 -18.65 26.43
N THR A 17 -5.67 -18.23 25.63
CA THR A 17 -4.89 -19.14 24.78
C THR A 17 -3.52 -18.55 24.53
N SER A 18 -2.50 -19.41 24.55
CA SER A 18 -1.12 -19.04 24.21
C SER A 18 -0.89 -18.92 22.68
N GLU A 19 -1.91 -19.21 21.90
CA GLU A 19 -1.82 -19.37 20.43
C GLU A 19 -2.56 -18.28 19.65
N PHE A 20 -3.01 -17.21 20.33
CA PHE A 20 -3.65 -16.07 19.67
C PHE A 20 -2.85 -14.78 19.83
N PRO A 21 -2.88 -13.90 18.82
CA PRO A 21 -3.84 -13.80 17.73
C PRO A 21 -3.57 -14.78 16.60
N LEU A 22 -4.64 -15.35 16.12
CA LEU A 22 -4.60 -16.29 15.02
C LEU A 22 -4.49 -15.54 13.69
N THR A 23 -3.43 -15.78 12.95
CA THR A 23 -3.41 -15.44 11.52
C THR A 23 -3.75 -16.69 10.73
N MET A 24 -4.93 -16.65 10.11
CA MET A 24 -5.39 -17.74 9.25
C MET A 24 -5.01 -17.40 7.81
N SER A 25 -4.26 -18.26 7.15
CA SER A 25 -4.15 -18.22 5.68
C SER A 25 -5.36 -18.89 5.06
N VAL A 26 -5.77 -18.42 3.87
CA VAL A 26 -6.76 -19.15 3.07
C VAL A 26 -6.15 -20.48 2.67
N PHE A 27 -6.55 -21.53 3.34
CA PHE A 27 -6.00 -22.86 3.13
C PHE A 27 -6.46 -23.44 1.80
N LYS A 28 -5.51 -23.83 0.95
CA LYS A 28 -5.76 -24.89 -0.02
C LYS A 28 -6.25 -26.13 0.76
N GLU A 29 -7.20 -26.83 0.23
CA GLU A 29 -8.06 -27.93 0.73
C GLU A 29 -7.51 -28.88 1.81
N SER A 30 -6.27 -28.83 2.24
CA SER A 30 -5.61 -29.84 3.05
C SER A 30 -5.35 -29.52 4.52
N LYS A 31 -5.56 -28.28 4.98
CA LYS A 31 -5.32 -27.93 6.40
C LYS A 31 -6.54 -27.22 6.98
N ARG A 32 -7.21 -27.90 7.88
CA ARG A 32 -8.34 -27.40 8.65
C ARG A 32 -7.83 -26.91 10.00
N VAL A 33 -8.33 -25.76 10.48
CA VAL A 33 -8.09 -25.29 11.84
C VAL A 33 -9.20 -25.80 12.73
N LYS A 34 -8.84 -26.54 13.76
CA LYS A 34 -9.76 -27.05 14.78
C LYS A 34 -9.51 -26.30 16.07
N LEU A 35 -10.56 -25.69 16.61
CA LEU A 35 -10.55 -25.04 17.91
C LEU A 35 -11.10 -26.02 18.94
N ASN A 36 -10.35 -26.26 20.02
CA ASN A 36 -10.77 -27.05 21.16
C ASN A 36 -11.01 -26.10 22.33
N PHE A 37 -12.20 -26.16 22.93
CA PHE A 37 -12.57 -25.28 24.05
C PHE A 37 -12.59 -26.07 25.36
N THR A 38 -12.05 -25.43 26.40
CA THR A 38 -12.27 -25.83 27.79
C THR A 38 -13.01 -24.68 28.46
N VAL A 39 -14.27 -24.88 28.80
CA VAL A 39 -15.14 -23.87 29.40
C VAL A 39 -15.15 -24.05 30.90
N ASP A 40 -15.04 -22.94 31.65
CA ASP A 40 -15.14 -22.95 33.09
C ASP A 40 -16.56 -23.44 33.50
N PRO A 41 -16.68 -24.43 34.42
CA PRO A 41 -17.99 -24.96 34.82
C PRO A 41 -18.98 -23.93 35.37
N GLU A 42 -18.50 -22.78 35.89
CA GLU A 42 -19.36 -21.73 36.42
C GLU A 42 -20.16 -20.99 35.31
N ILE A 43 -19.66 -21.03 34.07
CA ILE A 43 -20.30 -20.37 32.90
C ILE A 43 -20.71 -21.36 31.80
N ASP A 44 -20.43 -22.65 32.02
CA ASP A 44 -20.80 -23.70 31.05
C ASP A 44 -22.33 -23.82 30.95
N SER A 45 -22.82 -23.92 29.73
CA SER A 45 -24.25 -23.97 29.40
C SER A 45 -24.54 -25.02 28.37
N ALA A 46 -25.84 -25.27 28.12
CA ALA A 46 -26.28 -26.32 27.20
C ALA A 46 -25.90 -26.04 25.73
N TYR A 47 -25.64 -24.78 25.38
CA TYR A 47 -25.40 -24.39 23.99
C TYR A 47 -24.22 -23.42 23.85
N HIS A 48 -23.18 -23.84 23.12
CA HIS A 48 -22.04 -23.04 22.80
C HIS A 48 -22.06 -22.64 21.33
N TYR A 49 -21.72 -21.38 21.06
CA TYR A 49 -21.63 -20.83 19.71
C TYR A 49 -20.35 -20.04 19.54
N LEU A 50 -19.84 -20.02 18.29
CA LEU A 50 -18.85 -19.08 17.83
C LEU A 50 -19.48 -18.07 16.90
N LYS A 51 -19.34 -16.82 17.22
CA LYS A 51 -19.74 -15.70 16.37
C LYS A 51 -18.47 -15.15 15.68
N PHE A 52 -18.46 -15.21 14.36
CA PHE A 52 -17.46 -14.57 13.53
C PHE A 52 -18.04 -13.30 12.95
N THR A 53 -17.37 -12.17 13.15
CA THR A 53 -17.78 -10.87 12.61
C THR A 53 -16.74 -10.37 11.63
N HIS A 54 -17.16 -10.03 10.41
CA HIS A 54 -16.35 -9.43 9.38
C HIS A 54 -17.13 -8.33 8.67
N GLN A 55 -16.58 -7.10 8.62
CA GLN A 55 -17.19 -5.95 7.93
C GLN A 55 -18.71 -5.77 8.25
N ASN A 56 -19.08 -5.84 9.53
CA ASN A 56 -20.46 -5.75 10.04
C ASN A 56 -21.38 -6.95 9.67
N THR A 57 -20.85 -8.00 9.09
CA THR A 57 -21.59 -9.25 8.85
C THR A 57 -21.22 -10.26 9.93
N ASN A 58 -22.24 -10.85 10.54
CA ASN A 58 -22.09 -11.86 11.60
C ASN A 58 -22.43 -13.23 11.07
N TYR A 59 -21.58 -14.21 11.41
CA TYR A 59 -21.77 -15.63 11.13
C TYR A 59 -21.79 -16.37 12.47
N LEU A 60 -22.85 -17.12 12.73
CA LEU A 60 -23.01 -17.87 13.96
C LEU A 60 -22.92 -19.37 13.68
N TYR A 61 -22.07 -20.05 14.43
CA TYR A 61 -21.88 -21.49 14.31
C TYR A 61 -21.99 -22.14 15.68
N ARG A 62 -22.71 -23.25 15.76
CA ARG A 62 -22.79 -24.05 16.97
C ARG A 62 -21.51 -24.86 17.17
N VAL A 63 -21.00 -24.84 18.40
CA VAL A 63 -19.87 -25.68 18.83
C VAL A 63 -20.42 -26.99 19.37
N HIS A 64 -19.94 -28.12 18.88
CA HIS A 64 -20.30 -29.44 19.34
C HIS A 64 -19.13 -30.10 20.08
N ASP A 65 -19.41 -30.72 21.21
CA ASP A 65 -18.41 -31.44 22.00
C ASP A 65 -17.16 -30.62 22.31
N ASN A 66 -17.35 -29.31 22.55
CA ASN A 66 -16.29 -28.34 22.82
C ASN A 66 -15.20 -28.26 21.74
N THR A 67 -15.54 -28.69 20.53
CA THR A 67 -14.64 -28.60 19.38
C THR A 67 -15.34 -27.91 18.20
N PHE A 68 -14.58 -27.14 17.43
CA PHE A 68 -15.09 -26.43 16.27
C PHE A 68 -14.06 -26.40 15.15
N GLU A 69 -14.45 -26.78 13.97
CA GLU A 69 -13.64 -26.65 12.76
C GLU A 69 -14.02 -25.38 12.02
N ILE A 70 -13.04 -24.47 11.81
CA ILE A 70 -13.33 -23.19 11.15
C ILE A 70 -13.83 -23.42 9.72
N PRO A 71 -15.05 -22.96 9.39
CA PRO A 71 -15.63 -23.20 8.07
C PRO A 71 -14.87 -22.51 6.94
N LYS A 72 -14.87 -23.12 5.76
CA LYS A 72 -14.32 -22.49 4.54
C LYS A 72 -14.94 -21.13 4.24
N ALA A 73 -16.20 -20.91 4.62
CA ALA A 73 -16.88 -19.63 4.46
C ALA A 73 -16.18 -18.48 5.21
N VAL A 74 -15.64 -18.74 6.42
CA VAL A 74 -14.88 -17.77 7.20
C VAL A 74 -13.53 -17.48 6.53
N THR A 75 -12.83 -18.52 6.07
CA THR A 75 -11.52 -18.37 5.44
C THR A 75 -11.59 -17.92 3.96
N ALA A 76 -12.78 -17.82 3.37
CA ALA A 76 -12.98 -17.34 2.01
C ALA A 76 -12.82 -15.82 1.87
N TRP A 77 -12.94 -15.06 2.97
CA TRP A 77 -12.87 -13.61 2.99
C TRP A 77 -11.61 -13.14 3.70
N GLU A 78 -10.83 -12.33 3.03
CA GLU A 78 -9.63 -11.72 3.59
C GLU A 78 -9.96 -10.62 4.57
N GLY A 79 -9.11 -10.39 5.55
CA GLY A 79 -9.16 -9.26 6.46
C GLY A 79 -9.26 -9.66 7.93
N ARG A 80 -9.59 -8.66 8.74
CA ARG A 80 -9.76 -8.82 10.18
C ARG A 80 -11.10 -9.44 10.50
N TRP A 81 -11.06 -10.50 11.30
CA TRP A 81 -12.21 -11.15 11.88
C TRP A 81 -12.22 -11.00 13.39
N GLU A 82 -13.39 -10.78 13.95
CA GLU A 82 -13.63 -10.84 15.39
C GLU A 82 -14.33 -12.16 15.71
N ILE A 83 -13.80 -12.91 16.65
CA ILE A 83 -14.31 -14.23 17.05
C ILE A 83 -14.72 -14.13 18.51
N SER A 84 -16.02 -14.28 18.79
CA SER A 84 -16.55 -14.31 20.16
C SER A 84 -17.12 -15.69 20.46
N PHE A 85 -16.88 -16.17 21.68
CA PHE A 85 -17.51 -17.36 22.21
C PHE A 85 -18.79 -16.96 22.97
N ILE A 86 -19.87 -17.68 22.74
CA ILE A 86 -21.19 -17.35 23.30
C ILE A 86 -21.77 -18.61 23.96
N CYS A 87 -22.22 -18.47 25.20
CA CYS A 87 -22.99 -19.50 25.92
C CYS A 87 -24.45 -19.07 26.02
N CYS A 88 -25.37 -19.98 25.71
CA CYS A 88 -26.82 -19.75 25.76
C CYS A 88 -27.55 -20.91 26.42
N ASP A 89 -28.63 -20.63 27.14
CA ASP A 89 -29.53 -21.66 27.71
C ASP A 89 -30.44 -22.30 26.65
N GLU A 90 -30.70 -21.58 25.57
CA GLU A 90 -31.59 -21.99 24.48
C GLU A 90 -30.86 -22.06 23.14
N PRO A 91 -31.30 -22.93 22.21
CA PRO A 91 -30.70 -23.00 20.89
C PRO A 91 -30.91 -21.69 20.12
N ALA A 92 -29.80 -21.01 19.78
CA ALA A 92 -29.81 -19.80 18.96
C ALA A 92 -29.84 -20.17 17.46
N ASN A 93 -30.58 -19.42 16.66
CA ASN A 93 -30.47 -19.44 15.21
C ASN A 93 -29.84 -18.12 14.71
N ALA A 94 -29.41 -18.08 13.46
CA ALA A 94 -28.72 -16.92 12.88
C ALA A 94 -29.50 -15.59 12.99
N SER A 95 -30.85 -15.67 13.14
CA SER A 95 -31.74 -14.52 13.29
C SER A 95 -31.94 -14.14 14.75
N SER A 96 -31.72 -15.05 15.70
CA SER A 96 -32.03 -14.85 17.12
C SER A 96 -30.85 -14.39 17.97
N VAL A 97 -29.66 -14.29 17.39
CA VAL A 97 -28.45 -13.82 18.10
C VAL A 97 -28.59 -12.39 18.67
N ILE A 98 -29.53 -11.61 18.13
CA ILE A 98 -29.80 -10.23 18.60
C ILE A 98 -30.78 -10.23 19.77
N THR A 99 -31.53 -11.32 19.99
CA THR A 99 -32.62 -11.38 20.97
C THR A 99 -32.50 -12.51 22.00
N ALA A 100 -31.54 -13.44 21.86
CA ALA A 100 -31.35 -14.51 22.83
C ALA A 100 -30.79 -13.97 24.14
N ASN A 101 -31.30 -14.46 25.26
CA ASN A 101 -30.70 -14.23 26.57
C ASN A 101 -29.35 -14.93 26.61
N TYR A 102 -28.30 -14.15 26.43
CA TYR A 102 -26.94 -14.66 26.64
C TYR A 102 -26.73 -14.91 28.13
N ILE A 103 -26.27 -16.10 28.48
CA ILE A 103 -25.66 -16.29 29.78
C ILE A 103 -24.32 -15.58 29.77
N TYR A 104 -23.62 -15.67 28.64
CA TYR A 104 -22.30 -15.09 28.50
C TYR A 104 -21.90 -14.88 27.03
N ALA A 105 -21.23 -13.76 26.76
CA ALA A 105 -20.52 -13.52 25.50
C ALA A 105 -19.09 -13.00 25.80
N SER A 106 -18.09 -13.65 25.26
CA SER A 106 -16.69 -13.25 25.44
C SER A 106 -16.36 -11.93 24.77
N GLU A 107 -15.33 -11.23 25.25
CA GLU A 107 -14.64 -10.25 24.43
C GLU A 107 -14.12 -10.93 23.16
N PRO A 108 -14.15 -10.22 22.01
CA PRO A 108 -13.75 -10.84 20.76
C PRO A 108 -12.24 -11.07 20.69
N LEU A 109 -11.86 -12.26 20.27
CA LEU A 109 -10.51 -12.53 19.76
C LEU A 109 -10.37 -11.98 18.35
N ILE A 110 -9.22 -11.47 18.03
CA ILE A 110 -8.92 -10.95 16.69
C ILE A 110 -8.23 -12.03 15.87
N ALA A 111 -8.80 -12.36 14.73
CA ALA A 111 -8.16 -13.19 13.72
C ALA A 111 -8.02 -12.42 12.42
N ASN A 112 -6.89 -12.55 11.76
CA ASN A 112 -6.66 -12.02 10.44
C ASN A 112 -6.62 -13.16 9.43
N VAL A 113 -7.46 -13.07 8.40
CA VAL A 113 -7.40 -13.99 7.27
C VAL A 113 -6.61 -13.35 6.16
N ALA A 114 -5.44 -13.89 5.88
CA ALA A 114 -4.57 -13.46 4.81
C ALA A 114 -4.59 -14.47 3.67
N ARG A 115 -4.82 -14.01 2.44
CA ARG A 115 -4.55 -14.82 1.25
C ARG A 115 -3.06 -14.81 0.98
N GLY A 116 -2.32 -15.74 1.55
CA GLY A 116 -0.93 -15.95 1.28
C GLY A 116 -0.58 -17.42 1.23
N ASN A 117 0.25 -17.82 0.29
CA ASN A 117 0.94 -19.10 0.35
C ASN A 117 2.03 -19.00 1.44
N LEU A 118 1.63 -18.93 2.69
CA LEU A 118 2.55 -19.35 3.75
C LEU A 118 2.72 -20.84 3.54
N GLY A 119 3.89 -21.22 3.04
CA GLY A 119 4.21 -22.59 2.69
C GLY A 119 3.94 -23.57 3.83
N ASN A 120 3.75 -24.81 3.47
CA ASN A 120 3.32 -25.92 4.32
C ASN A 120 4.18 -26.23 5.57
N ASN A 121 5.17 -25.38 5.90
CA ASN A 121 6.04 -25.50 7.05
C ASN A 121 6.16 -24.11 7.69
N SER A 122 5.25 -23.75 8.62
CA SER A 122 5.56 -22.64 9.52
C SER A 122 6.73 -23.06 10.37
N THR A 123 7.85 -22.40 10.18
CA THR A 123 9.05 -22.60 11.01
C THR A 123 8.81 -21.93 12.37
N THR A 124 9.60 -22.28 13.35
CA THR A 124 9.62 -21.60 14.67
C THR A 124 9.83 -20.08 14.49
N GLU A 125 10.51 -19.69 13.45
CA GLU A 125 10.78 -18.31 13.04
C GLU A 125 9.52 -17.57 12.61
N GLU A 126 8.64 -18.20 11.80
CA GLU A 126 7.35 -17.62 11.38
C GLU A 126 6.37 -17.47 12.55
N GLN A 127 6.39 -18.41 13.49
CA GLN A 127 5.59 -18.34 14.72
C GLN A 127 6.08 -17.21 15.64
N ASN A 128 7.38 -16.99 15.75
CA ASN A 128 7.97 -15.89 16.50
C ASN A 128 7.64 -14.55 15.84
N LEU A 129 7.69 -14.45 14.51
CA LEU A 129 7.34 -13.25 13.77
C LEU A 129 5.86 -12.85 13.99
N LEU A 130 4.94 -13.81 13.95
CA LEU A 130 3.53 -13.60 14.25
C LEU A 130 3.31 -13.15 15.71
N ARG A 131 4.08 -13.68 16.62
CA ARG A 131 4.05 -13.31 18.05
C ARG A 131 4.55 -11.88 18.27
N GLU A 132 5.65 -11.51 17.61
CA GLU A 132 6.20 -10.15 17.64
C GLU A 132 5.24 -9.13 17.06
N LEU A 133 4.53 -9.46 15.97
CA LEU A 133 3.47 -8.64 15.37
C LEU A 133 2.37 -8.28 16.38
N VAL A 134 2.07 -9.20 17.26
CA VAL A 134 0.99 -9.09 18.24
C VAL A 134 1.42 -8.34 19.48
N GLU A 135 2.61 -8.66 19.97
CA GLU A 135 3.17 -8.06 21.18
C GLU A 135 3.66 -6.61 20.91
N GLY A 136 3.69 -6.18 19.63
CA GLY A 136 4.04 -4.80 19.23
C GLY A 136 5.49 -4.43 19.51
N THR A 137 6.40 -5.41 19.52
CA THR A 137 7.78 -5.26 19.99
C THR A 137 8.84 -5.29 18.90
N PHE A 138 8.46 -5.25 17.61
CA PHE A 138 9.44 -5.29 16.53
C PHE A 138 9.68 -3.90 15.92
N ASP A 139 10.96 -3.60 15.71
CA ASP A 139 11.39 -2.41 14.96
C ASP A 139 11.39 -2.67 13.44
N GLU A 140 11.57 -3.93 13.05
CA GLU A 140 11.59 -4.38 11.65
C GLU A 140 10.72 -5.64 11.49
N PHE A 141 9.86 -5.65 10.50
CA PHE A 141 9.04 -6.80 10.15
C PHE A 141 9.44 -7.31 8.76
N GLN A 142 9.93 -8.53 8.71
CA GLN A 142 10.28 -9.19 7.46
C GLN A 142 9.17 -10.13 6.99
N ILE A 143 8.73 -9.93 5.74
CA ILE A 143 7.81 -10.87 5.09
C ILE A 143 8.57 -12.16 4.77
N PRO A 144 7.97 -13.35 5.00
CA PRO A 144 8.62 -14.61 4.69
C PRO A 144 9.00 -14.75 3.21
N ASN A 145 10.22 -15.25 2.95
CA ASN A 145 10.75 -15.46 1.60
C ASN A 145 9.96 -16.48 0.75
N THR A 146 9.07 -17.23 1.38
CA THR A 146 8.15 -18.18 0.70
C THR A 146 6.93 -17.49 0.13
N ALA A 147 6.64 -16.24 0.51
CA ALA A 147 5.53 -15.47 -0.02
C ALA A 147 5.84 -14.96 -1.43
N SER A 148 4.85 -14.96 -2.32
CA SER A 148 4.93 -14.37 -3.65
C SER A 148 4.10 -13.09 -3.80
N PHE A 149 3.24 -12.81 -2.84
CA PHE A 149 2.45 -11.57 -2.79
C PHE A 149 2.13 -11.19 -1.34
N ILE A 150 1.81 -9.91 -1.13
CA ILE A 150 1.28 -9.40 0.13
C ILE A 150 -0.21 -9.16 -0.06
N SER A 151 -1.02 -9.76 0.81
CA SER A 151 -2.48 -9.68 0.74
C SER A 151 -3.01 -8.29 1.11
N SER A 152 -4.19 -7.95 0.61
CA SER A 152 -4.88 -6.70 0.94
C SER A 152 -5.04 -6.52 2.45
N TYR A 153 -4.88 -5.28 2.92
CA TYR A 153 -5.02 -4.88 4.33
C TYR A 153 -4.07 -5.58 5.33
N PHE A 154 -2.97 -6.17 4.88
CA PHE A 154 -2.07 -7.02 5.67
C PHE A 154 -1.65 -6.38 7.02
N LEU A 155 -1.13 -5.15 7.03
CA LEU A 155 -0.77 -4.39 8.23
C LEU A 155 -1.53 -3.06 8.32
N SER A 156 -2.74 -3.03 7.76
CA SER A 156 -3.62 -1.87 7.82
C SER A 156 -4.00 -1.54 9.26
N ASN A 157 -3.94 -0.25 9.62
CA ASN A 157 -4.20 0.27 10.97
C ASN A 157 -3.28 -0.27 12.08
N TYR A 158 -2.16 -0.89 11.73
CA TYR A 158 -1.16 -1.28 12.71
C TYR A 158 -0.39 -0.03 13.18
N ALA A 159 -0.69 0.46 14.39
CA ALA A 159 -0.27 1.78 14.85
C ALA A 159 1.19 1.87 15.32
N GLN A 160 1.83 0.73 15.65
CA GLN A 160 3.21 0.73 16.12
C GLN A 160 4.18 1.14 15.00
N SER A 161 5.30 1.74 15.41
CA SER A 161 6.35 2.16 14.47
C SER A 161 7.21 0.96 14.08
N PHE A 162 7.41 0.73 12.79
CA PHE A 162 8.22 -0.38 12.28
C PHE A 162 8.71 -0.11 10.85
N LYS A 163 9.72 -0.86 10.42
CA LYS A 163 10.10 -0.98 9.02
C LYS A 163 9.57 -2.28 8.43
N LEU A 164 9.09 -2.25 7.20
CA LEU A 164 8.68 -3.43 6.46
C LEU A 164 9.80 -3.86 5.51
N ILE A 165 10.28 -5.09 5.66
CA ILE A 165 11.25 -5.72 4.75
C ILE A 165 10.47 -6.61 3.78
N ILE A 166 10.57 -6.29 2.50
CA ILE A 166 9.89 -7.01 1.41
C ILE A 166 10.92 -7.88 0.69
N PRO A 167 10.80 -9.22 0.80
CA PRO A 167 11.75 -10.13 0.20
C PRO A 167 11.69 -10.13 -1.33
N SER A 168 12.77 -10.58 -1.94
CA SER A 168 12.90 -10.63 -3.40
C SER A 168 11.87 -11.54 -4.08
N SER A 169 11.26 -12.47 -3.35
CA SER A 169 10.21 -13.38 -3.85
C SER A 169 8.85 -12.72 -4.11
N ILE A 170 8.59 -11.53 -3.55
CA ILE A 170 7.32 -10.84 -3.72
C ILE A 170 7.19 -10.29 -5.14
N ILE A 171 6.12 -10.70 -5.82
CA ILE A 171 5.77 -10.25 -7.18
C ILE A 171 4.68 -9.20 -7.16
N THR A 172 3.74 -9.29 -6.20
CA THR A 172 2.58 -8.40 -6.13
C THR A 172 2.35 -7.89 -4.72
N ILE A 173 2.14 -6.60 -4.58
CA ILE A 173 1.63 -5.96 -3.38
C ILE A 173 0.18 -5.56 -3.66
N LYS A 174 -0.75 -6.15 -2.90
CA LYS A 174 -2.18 -5.92 -3.02
C LYS A 174 -2.60 -4.54 -2.48
N ASP A 175 -3.88 -4.21 -2.59
CA ASP A 175 -4.39 -2.93 -2.13
C ASP A 175 -4.28 -2.77 -0.60
N ARG A 176 -4.01 -1.55 -0.15
CA ARG A 176 -4.05 -1.08 1.25
C ARG A 176 -3.26 -1.92 2.26
N ILE A 177 -2.14 -2.53 1.87
CA ILE A 177 -1.35 -3.39 2.79
C ILE A 177 -0.91 -2.68 4.07
N LEU A 178 -0.65 -1.38 4.01
CA LEU A 178 -0.14 -0.54 5.09
C LEU A 178 -1.04 0.67 5.37
N TYR A 179 -2.31 0.61 4.98
CA TYR A 179 -3.23 1.74 5.13
C TYR A 179 -3.33 2.21 6.59
N ASP A 180 -3.08 3.49 6.84
CA ASP A 180 -3.08 4.11 8.18
C ASP A 180 -2.18 3.39 9.20
N SER A 181 -1.08 2.79 8.76
CA SER A 181 -0.14 2.10 9.64
C SER A 181 0.96 3.05 10.17
N GLY A 182 1.62 2.60 11.25
CA GLY A 182 2.80 3.26 11.82
C GLY A 182 4.11 2.94 11.08
N CYS A 183 4.06 2.33 9.89
CA CYS A 183 5.25 1.99 9.12
C CYS A 183 6.08 3.25 8.82
N ASN A 184 7.37 3.20 9.18
CA ASN A 184 8.29 4.33 8.97
C ASN A 184 9.33 4.09 7.87
N GLY A 185 9.36 2.88 7.30
CA GLY A 185 10.24 2.54 6.18
C GLY A 185 9.82 1.26 5.47
N ILE A 186 10.03 1.22 4.16
CA ILE A 186 9.85 0.03 3.33
C ILE A 186 11.18 -0.26 2.67
N ILE A 187 11.70 -1.46 2.89
CA ILE A 187 12.97 -1.94 2.35
C ILE A 187 12.66 -3.08 1.40
N PHE A 188 13.06 -2.93 0.15
CA PHE A 188 13.02 -4.01 -0.83
C PHE A 188 14.38 -4.70 -0.85
N GLU A 189 14.40 -6.02 -0.69
CA GLU A 189 15.65 -6.78 -0.79
C GLU A 189 16.26 -6.69 -2.20
N GLU A 190 17.58 -6.84 -2.25
CA GLU A 190 18.32 -6.89 -3.51
C GLU A 190 17.78 -8.00 -4.43
N GLY A 191 17.69 -7.71 -5.72
CA GLY A 191 17.13 -8.64 -6.70
C GLY A 191 15.60 -8.76 -6.63
N SER A 192 14.91 -7.82 -6.00
CA SER A 192 13.43 -7.77 -5.92
C SER A 192 12.79 -8.06 -7.27
N GLN A 193 11.80 -8.96 -7.27
CA GLN A 193 10.98 -9.32 -8.42
C GLN A 193 9.60 -8.66 -8.40
N LEU A 194 9.41 -7.65 -7.57
CA LEU A 194 8.15 -6.94 -7.46
C LEU A 194 7.75 -6.32 -8.81
N ARG A 195 6.60 -6.72 -9.35
CA ARG A 195 6.05 -6.21 -10.60
C ARG A 195 4.86 -5.30 -10.40
N THR A 196 4.00 -5.62 -9.46
CA THR A 196 2.69 -4.96 -9.34
C THR A 196 2.48 -4.34 -7.98
N LEU A 197 2.17 -3.04 -7.99
CA LEU A 197 1.53 -2.34 -6.88
C LEU A 197 0.08 -2.07 -7.27
N GLU A 198 -0.88 -2.70 -6.58
CA GLU A 198 -2.30 -2.47 -6.82
C GLU A 198 -2.74 -1.07 -6.33
N ASP A 199 -4.00 -0.69 -6.58
CA ASP A 199 -4.53 0.61 -6.16
C ASP A 199 -4.43 0.78 -4.63
N TYR A 200 -3.96 1.95 -4.17
CA TYR A 200 -3.77 2.26 -2.74
C TYR A 200 -2.83 1.33 -1.96
N ALA A 201 -1.97 0.55 -2.61
CA ALA A 201 -1.12 -0.45 -1.95
C ALA A 201 -0.31 0.17 -0.80
N ILE A 202 0.29 1.34 -1.03
CA ILE A 202 1.06 2.12 -0.05
C ILE A 202 0.36 3.48 0.09
N TYR A 203 -0.60 3.60 1.01
CA TYR A 203 -1.45 4.77 1.11
C TYR A 203 -1.69 5.19 2.56
N ARG A 204 -1.64 6.51 2.84
CA ARG A 204 -1.84 7.13 4.16
C ARG A 204 -0.87 6.61 5.24
N ILE A 205 0.40 6.49 4.92
CA ILE A 205 1.45 6.13 5.87
C ILE A 205 2.16 7.41 6.30
N ALA A 206 1.69 8.03 7.37
CA ALA A 206 2.10 9.38 7.78
C ALA A 206 3.60 9.52 8.09
N ASN A 207 4.22 8.45 8.59
CA ASN A 207 5.63 8.46 9.01
C ASN A 207 6.58 7.76 8.01
N LEU A 208 6.09 7.42 6.82
CA LEU A 208 6.93 6.77 5.82
C LEU A 208 8.15 7.65 5.47
N GLY A 209 9.33 7.08 5.61
CA GLY A 209 10.59 7.71 5.20
C GLY A 209 10.80 7.71 3.68
N ASP A 210 11.98 8.13 3.26
CA ASP A 210 12.38 8.09 1.85
C ASP A 210 12.26 6.67 1.31
N ILE A 211 11.85 6.57 0.02
CA ILE A 211 11.62 5.27 -0.60
C ILE A 211 12.26 5.18 -1.99
N THR A 212 12.88 4.03 -2.25
CA THR A 212 13.41 3.69 -3.58
C THR A 212 12.74 2.41 -4.05
N PHE A 213 12.01 2.49 -5.16
CA PHE A 213 11.31 1.34 -5.74
C PHE A 213 12.21 0.52 -6.64
N PRO A 214 12.10 -0.83 -6.62
CA PRO A 214 12.92 -1.70 -7.43
C PRO A 214 12.62 -1.55 -8.93
N LYS A 215 13.62 -1.80 -9.75
CA LYS A 215 13.52 -1.70 -11.22
C LYS A 215 12.54 -2.67 -11.87
N SER A 216 12.20 -3.74 -11.19
CA SER A 216 11.31 -4.81 -11.68
C SER A 216 9.84 -4.37 -11.81
N ILE A 217 9.41 -3.29 -11.13
CA ILE A 217 8.01 -2.81 -11.17
C ILE A 217 7.64 -2.41 -12.60
N ASP A 218 6.52 -2.96 -13.10
CA ASP A 218 5.95 -2.63 -14.41
C ASP A 218 4.48 -2.17 -14.34
N ALA A 219 3.78 -2.40 -13.21
CA ALA A 219 2.41 -1.97 -12.98
C ALA A 219 2.29 -1.15 -11.68
N TRP A 220 1.72 0.06 -11.79
CA TRP A 220 1.52 1.00 -10.69
C TRP A 220 0.07 1.46 -10.63
N GLY A 221 -0.64 1.07 -9.59
CA GLY A 221 -2.03 1.41 -9.35
C GLY A 221 -2.25 2.87 -8.97
N LYS A 222 -3.51 3.25 -8.77
CA LYS A 222 -3.91 4.60 -8.39
C LYS A 222 -3.60 4.87 -6.92
N TYR A 223 -3.37 6.15 -6.59
CA TYR A 223 -3.18 6.66 -5.23
C TYR A 223 -2.05 5.98 -4.43
N ASN A 224 -1.14 5.25 -5.07
CA ASN A 224 0.05 4.78 -4.38
C ASN A 224 0.88 5.99 -3.91
N LEU A 225 1.40 5.90 -2.67
CA LEU A 225 2.03 6.99 -1.95
C LEU A 225 1.14 8.20 -1.61
N GLY A 226 -0.16 8.16 -1.91
CA GLY A 226 -1.06 9.24 -1.50
C GLY A 226 -1.10 9.42 0.02
N SER A 227 -0.94 10.66 0.49
CA SER A 227 -0.91 11.03 1.91
C SER A 227 0.15 10.29 2.75
N CYS A 228 1.29 9.91 2.12
CA CYS A 228 2.43 9.34 2.81
C CYS A 228 3.43 10.43 3.25
N GLY A 229 4.24 10.12 4.28
CA GLY A 229 5.18 11.07 4.87
C GLY A 229 6.54 11.18 4.18
N CYS A 230 6.78 10.44 3.09
CA CYS A 230 8.09 10.37 2.43
C CYS A 230 8.60 11.73 1.93
N GLY A 231 9.89 11.99 2.16
CA GLY A 231 10.56 13.21 1.72
C GLY A 231 11.12 13.12 0.30
N ILE A 232 11.61 11.94 -0.07
CA ILE A 232 12.19 11.69 -1.40
C ILE A 232 11.65 10.36 -1.93
N VAL A 233 11.23 10.37 -3.19
CA VAL A 233 10.82 9.16 -3.92
C VAL A 233 11.75 8.95 -5.11
N ARG A 234 12.27 7.74 -5.24
CA ARG A 234 13.16 7.29 -6.32
C ARG A 234 12.73 5.94 -6.87
N PHE A 235 13.26 5.65 -8.05
CA PHE A 235 13.20 4.33 -8.68
C PHE A 235 14.63 3.90 -9.01
N GLU A 236 14.91 2.61 -8.90
CA GLU A 236 16.18 2.07 -9.39
C GLU A 236 16.36 2.34 -10.88
N ALA A 237 17.62 2.49 -11.29
CA ALA A 237 17.96 2.69 -12.70
C ALA A 237 17.43 1.55 -13.58
N LEU A 238 17.06 1.88 -14.82
CA LEU A 238 16.47 0.96 -15.78
C LEU A 238 15.13 0.35 -15.33
N SER A 239 14.34 1.10 -14.55
CA SER A 239 13.01 0.71 -14.12
C SER A 239 12.12 0.28 -15.29
N ASN A 240 11.36 -0.80 -15.10
CA ASN A 240 10.44 -1.30 -16.13
C ASN A 240 9.14 -0.47 -16.21
N LEU A 241 8.89 0.42 -15.27
CA LEU A 241 7.66 1.18 -15.17
C LEU A 241 7.51 2.17 -16.33
N ARG A 242 6.42 2.02 -17.09
CA ARG A 242 6.10 2.84 -18.29
C ARG A 242 5.01 3.85 -18.03
N THR A 243 4.11 3.56 -17.10
CA THR A 243 2.95 4.38 -16.79
C THR A 243 2.73 4.46 -15.29
N LEU A 244 2.21 5.56 -14.82
CA LEU A 244 1.80 5.76 -13.44
C LEU A 244 0.28 5.84 -13.37
N GLY A 245 -0.31 5.28 -12.33
CA GLY A 245 -1.73 5.41 -12.05
C GLY A 245 -2.13 6.85 -11.72
N SER A 246 -3.41 7.15 -11.81
CA SER A 246 -3.95 8.46 -11.41
C SER A 246 -3.63 8.75 -9.96
N TYR A 247 -3.26 10.00 -9.65
CA TYR A 247 -2.92 10.46 -8.31
C TYR A 247 -1.81 9.64 -7.65
N ALA A 248 -0.85 9.14 -8.45
CA ALA A 248 0.27 8.34 -7.97
C ALA A 248 1.04 9.02 -6.82
N PHE A 249 1.18 10.36 -6.89
CA PHE A 249 1.82 11.20 -5.87
C PHE A 249 0.84 12.30 -5.45
N TRP A 250 -0.12 11.94 -4.60
CA TRP A 250 -1.17 12.85 -4.15
C TRP A 250 -1.06 13.18 -2.67
N ASN A 251 -1.11 14.50 -2.34
CA ASN A 251 -1.16 14.98 -0.96
C ASN A 251 -0.02 14.43 -0.07
N ILE A 252 1.23 14.48 -0.59
CA ILE A 252 2.40 14.02 0.14
C ILE A 252 3.03 15.22 0.84
N PRO A 253 2.82 15.40 2.15
CA PRO A 253 3.12 16.66 2.84
C PRO A 253 4.61 16.97 2.95
N ASN A 254 5.47 15.95 2.98
CA ASN A 254 6.91 16.09 3.20
C ASN A 254 7.73 15.87 1.92
N LEU A 255 7.10 15.59 0.79
CA LEU A 255 7.80 15.30 -0.47
C LEU A 255 8.55 16.54 -0.95
N THR A 256 9.87 16.53 -0.93
CA THR A 256 10.73 17.60 -1.41
C THR A 256 11.25 17.34 -2.82
N LYS A 257 11.53 16.08 -3.15
CA LYS A 257 12.09 15.68 -4.45
C LYS A 257 11.44 14.41 -4.98
N LEU A 258 11.17 14.42 -6.28
CA LEU A 258 10.62 13.26 -7.00
C LEU A 258 11.46 12.97 -8.24
N TYR A 259 12.02 11.77 -8.29
CA TYR A 259 12.74 11.24 -9.44
C TYR A 259 11.83 10.21 -10.14
N LEU A 260 11.24 10.60 -11.28
CA LEU A 260 10.38 9.70 -12.05
C LEU A 260 11.18 8.57 -12.69
N PRO A 261 10.55 7.39 -12.94
CA PRO A 261 11.23 6.24 -13.55
C PRO A 261 11.88 6.60 -14.88
N ASP A 262 13.12 6.18 -15.09
CA ASP A 262 13.93 6.55 -16.25
C ASP A 262 13.43 6.01 -17.61
N ARG A 263 12.46 5.09 -17.60
CA ARG A 263 11.78 4.56 -18.79
C ARG A 263 10.31 4.91 -18.87
N LEU A 264 9.85 5.89 -18.07
CA LEU A 264 8.46 6.34 -18.08
C LEU A 264 8.09 6.87 -19.48
N GLN A 265 6.97 6.40 -20.02
CA GLN A 265 6.47 6.81 -21.34
C GLN A 265 5.31 7.82 -21.26
N THR A 266 4.58 7.81 -20.15
CA THR A 266 3.37 8.61 -20.01
C THR A 266 3.35 9.29 -18.63
N LEU A 267 3.15 10.60 -18.62
CA LEU A 267 2.88 11.40 -17.42
C LEU A 267 1.45 11.99 -17.50
N SER A 268 0.51 11.20 -17.96
CA SER A 268 -0.88 11.61 -18.18
C SER A 268 -1.84 10.47 -17.86
N GLY A 269 -1.95 10.10 -16.59
CA GLY A 269 -2.86 9.03 -16.14
C GLY A 269 -4.36 9.37 -16.17
N GLY A 270 -4.82 10.19 -17.12
CA GLY A 270 -6.22 10.64 -17.25
C GLY A 270 -6.61 11.73 -16.23
N THR A 271 -5.86 11.88 -15.15
CA THR A 271 -5.99 12.90 -14.10
C THR A 271 -4.60 13.35 -13.66
N SER A 272 -4.49 14.20 -12.63
CA SER A 272 -3.19 14.59 -12.08
C SER A 272 -2.39 13.38 -11.61
N VAL A 273 -1.11 13.31 -11.96
CA VAL A 273 -0.17 12.30 -11.45
C VAL A 273 0.48 12.81 -10.16
N ILE A 274 0.89 14.09 -10.15
CA ILE A 274 1.50 14.78 -9.01
C ILE A 274 0.54 15.90 -8.59
N LYS A 275 -0.01 15.83 -7.38
CA LYS A 275 -0.97 16.83 -6.92
C LYS A 275 -0.91 17.08 -5.42
N SER A 276 -1.05 18.38 -5.05
CA SER A 276 -1.15 18.81 -3.65
C SER A 276 0.06 18.37 -2.80
N CYS A 277 1.28 18.51 -3.34
CA CYS A 277 2.53 18.28 -2.64
C CYS A 277 3.14 19.64 -2.22
N PRO A 278 2.82 20.14 -1.01
CA PRO A 278 3.02 21.55 -0.64
C PRO A 278 4.49 21.96 -0.54
N VAL A 279 5.39 21.02 -0.26
CA VAL A 279 6.83 21.30 -0.10
C VAL A 279 7.69 20.73 -1.24
N LEU A 280 7.05 20.16 -2.27
CA LEU A 280 7.78 19.65 -3.43
C LEU A 280 8.50 20.79 -4.15
N ASN A 281 9.84 20.70 -4.24
CA ASN A 281 10.66 21.72 -4.87
C ASN A 281 11.36 21.24 -6.15
N GLU A 282 11.56 19.95 -6.34
CA GLU A 282 12.23 19.41 -7.53
C GLU A 282 11.54 18.15 -8.08
N VAL A 283 11.34 18.14 -9.40
CA VAL A 283 10.88 16.97 -10.16
C VAL A 283 11.84 16.68 -11.30
N TRP A 284 12.30 15.42 -11.41
CA TRP A 284 13.09 14.95 -12.55
C TRP A 284 12.22 14.14 -13.51
N ILE A 285 12.24 14.50 -14.82
CA ILE A 285 11.42 13.91 -15.87
C ILE A 285 12.32 13.30 -16.96
N PRO A 286 12.19 11.99 -17.28
CA PRO A 286 13.02 11.33 -18.28
C PRO A 286 12.62 11.72 -19.71
N ASN A 287 13.56 11.57 -20.65
CA ASN A 287 13.35 11.80 -22.08
C ASN A 287 12.61 10.65 -22.79
N THR A 288 12.33 9.57 -22.09
CA THR A 288 11.56 8.42 -22.58
C THR A 288 10.05 8.69 -22.63
N VAL A 289 9.58 9.80 -22.03
CA VAL A 289 8.19 10.23 -22.17
C VAL A 289 7.90 10.51 -23.64
N THR A 290 6.86 9.87 -24.17
CA THR A 290 6.45 9.96 -25.57
C THR A 290 5.09 10.64 -25.76
N SER A 291 4.26 10.67 -24.73
CA SER A 291 2.94 11.33 -24.74
C SER A 291 3.06 12.77 -24.26
N ALA A 292 2.29 13.67 -24.85
CA ALA A 292 2.23 15.06 -24.40
C ALA A 292 1.92 15.16 -22.90
N ILE A 293 2.66 16.01 -22.19
CA ILE A 293 2.42 16.26 -20.76
C ILE A 293 1.37 17.37 -20.64
N PRO A 294 0.16 17.07 -20.12
CA PRO A 294 -0.90 18.06 -19.98
C PRO A 294 -0.67 18.98 -18.77
N ALA A 295 -1.31 20.13 -18.73
CA ALA A 295 -1.20 21.10 -17.62
C ALA A 295 -1.58 20.50 -16.26
N ASN A 296 -2.49 19.55 -16.25
CA ASN A 296 -2.95 18.90 -15.03
C ASN A 296 -2.07 17.74 -14.57
N ALA A 297 -0.98 17.39 -15.27
CA ALA A 297 -0.05 16.35 -14.82
C ALA A 297 0.58 16.71 -13.47
N ILE A 298 0.91 18.01 -13.26
CA ILE A 298 1.45 18.56 -12.02
C ILE A 298 0.56 19.72 -11.57
N GLN A 299 -0.05 19.60 -10.40
CA GLN A 299 -0.96 20.61 -9.85
C GLN A 299 -0.75 20.85 -8.36
N ASP A 300 -1.07 22.06 -7.91
CA ASP A 300 -1.13 22.41 -6.49
C ASP A 300 0.19 22.12 -5.72
N CYS A 301 1.34 22.41 -6.36
CA CYS A 301 2.68 22.24 -5.79
C CYS A 301 3.36 23.63 -5.70
N PRO A 302 2.99 24.44 -4.71
CA PRO A 302 3.34 25.87 -4.69
C PRO A 302 4.85 26.17 -4.53
N LEU A 303 5.63 25.24 -3.98
CA LEU A 303 7.06 25.41 -3.81
C LEU A 303 7.90 24.76 -4.94
N LEU A 304 7.23 24.14 -5.95
CA LEU A 304 7.95 23.56 -7.07
C LEU A 304 8.62 24.64 -7.91
N ASN A 305 9.94 24.71 -7.80
CA ASN A 305 10.76 25.73 -8.44
C ASN A 305 11.80 25.18 -9.41
N LYS A 306 11.93 23.84 -9.47
CA LYS A 306 12.87 23.17 -10.35
C LYS A 306 12.24 21.95 -11.04
N ILE A 307 12.23 21.98 -12.37
CA ILE A 307 11.96 20.82 -13.21
C ILE A 307 13.23 20.51 -13.99
N THR A 308 13.74 19.29 -13.82
CA THR A 308 14.90 18.80 -14.55
C THR A 308 14.42 17.85 -15.65
N LEU A 309 14.58 18.23 -16.89
CA LEU A 309 14.33 17.39 -18.05
C LEU A 309 15.61 16.64 -18.41
N GLN A 310 15.52 15.35 -18.69
CA GLN A 310 16.66 14.61 -19.23
C GLN A 310 17.01 15.10 -20.64
N THR A 311 18.31 15.18 -20.95
CA THR A 311 18.85 15.62 -22.24
C THR A 311 18.15 14.94 -23.43
N SER A 312 17.93 15.69 -24.51
CA SER A 312 17.17 15.26 -25.68
C SER A 312 15.68 15.04 -25.44
N PHE A 313 15.11 15.76 -24.47
CA PHE A 313 13.68 15.73 -24.20
C PHE A 313 12.90 16.17 -25.44
N ASN A 314 11.87 15.40 -25.83
CA ASN A 314 11.26 15.50 -27.14
C ASN A 314 9.74 15.34 -27.15
N VAL A 315 9.03 15.98 -26.22
CA VAL A 315 7.57 15.91 -26.18
C VAL A 315 6.95 17.26 -25.79
N SER A 316 5.88 17.67 -26.45
CA SER A 316 5.13 18.87 -26.05
C SER A 316 4.67 18.76 -24.62
N SER A 317 4.90 19.80 -23.83
CA SER A 317 4.66 19.77 -22.40
C SER A 317 4.06 21.07 -21.90
N ASN A 318 3.13 20.97 -20.96
CA ASN A 318 2.50 22.11 -20.34
C ASN A 318 2.74 22.10 -18.82
N PHE A 319 3.57 23.02 -18.37
CA PHE A 319 3.89 23.27 -16.97
C PHE A 319 3.38 24.62 -16.47
N SER A 320 2.35 25.19 -17.13
CA SER A 320 1.79 26.50 -16.76
C SER A 320 1.24 26.58 -15.34
N ASN A 321 0.89 25.43 -14.74
CA ASN A 321 0.48 25.34 -13.33
C ASN A 321 1.65 25.42 -12.35
N VAL A 322 2.90 25.35 -12.84
CA VAL A 322 4.11 25.47 -12.02
C VAL A 322 4.64 26.89 -12.16
N THR A 323 4.10 27.81 -11.36
CA THR A 323 4.34 29.28 -11.53
C THR A 323 5.63 29.77 -10.92
N ASN A 324 6.28 28.98 -10.08
CA ASN A 324 7.44 29.38 -9.28
C ASN A 324 8.78 28.84 -9.79
N LEU A 325 8.87 28.40 -11.05
CA LEU A 325 10.15 27.96 -11.62
C LEU A 325 11.21 29.03 -11.50
N THR A 326 12.42 28.66 -11.09
CA THR A 326 13.56 29.58 -11.13
C THR A 326 14.00 29.82 -12.58
N LYS A 327 14.62 30.96 -12.84
CA LYS A 327 15.22 31.27 -14.14
C LYS A 327 16.22 30.18 -14.58
N GLU A 328 17.08 29.76 -13.65
CA GLU A 328 18.07 28.70 -13.89
C GLU A 328 17.40 27.39 -14.29
N SER A 329 16.30 27.01 -13.61
CA SER A 329 15.54 25.80 -13.98
C SER A 329 15.00 25.90 -15.40
N ILE A 330 14.43 27.05 -15.78
CA ILE A 330 13.86 27.28 -17.11
C ILE A 330 14.97 27.18 -18.19
N VAL A 331 16.11 27.84 -17.97
CA VAL A 331 17.23 27.78 -18.92
C VAL A 331 17.76 26.35 -19.08
N LEU A 332 17.90 25.60 -17.98
CA LEU A 332 18.29 24.19 -18.04
C LEU A 332 17.27 23.34 -18.80
N MET A 333 15.96 23.61 -18.66
CA MET A 333 14.94 22.96 -19.44
C MET A 333 15.14 23.22 -20.93
N PHE A 334 15.37 24.48 -21.37
CA PHE A 334 15.64 24.83 -22.76
C PHE A 334 16.88 24.12 -23.32
N GLN A 335 17.93 24.03 -22.51
CA GLN A 335 19.15 23.32 -22.89
C GLN A 335 18.91 21.82 -23.11
N ALA A 336 18.05 21.20 -22.28
CA ALA A 336 17.72 19.79 -22.34
C ALA A 336 16.81 19.40 -23.54
N LEU A 337 16.15 20.36 -24.17
CA LEU A 337 15.27 20.10 -25.32
C LEU A 337 16.06 19.52 -26.51
N LYS A 338 15.46 18.55 -27.18
CA LYS A 338 15.98 18.01 -28.44
C LYS A 338 15.94 19.10 -29.53
N ASP A 339 16.94 19.16 -30.37
CA ASP A 339 16.92 19.99 -31.58
C ASP A 339 15.95 19.37 -32.61
N LEU A 340 14.95 20.15 -32.99
CA LEU A 340 13.89 19.80 -33.93
C LEU A 340 14.04 20.54 -35.27
N SER A 341 15.22 21.10 -35.57
CA SER A 341 15.50 21.73 -36.85
C SER A 341 15.21 20.73 -37.97
N GLY A 342 14.32 21.09 -38.89
CA GLY A 342 13.87 20.20 -39.98
C GLY A 342 12.76 19.21 -39.60
N ALA A 343 12.25 19.26 -38.40
CA ALA A 343 11.10 18.47 -37.92
C ALA A 343 9.92 19.37 -37.53
N GLY A 344 8.78 18.81 -37.23
CA GLY A 344 7.61 19.57 -36.74
C GLY A 344 7.89 20.21 -35.36
N ALA A 345 7.57 21.49 -35.21
CA ALA A 345 7.70 22.19 -33.94
C ALA A 345 6.89 21.55 -32.83
N LYS A 346 7.41 21.61 -31.60
CA LYS A 346 6.73 21.22 -30.38
C LYS A 346 6.55 22.39 -29.46
N VAL A 347 5.62 22.29 -28.53
CA VAL A 347 5.28 23.39 -27.62
C VAL A 347 5.75 23.08 -26.21
N LEU A 348 6.46 24.02 -25.60
CA LEU A 348 6.74 24.05 -24.17
C LEU A 348 5.96 25.22 -23.55
N THR A 349 4.90 24.91 -22.82
CA THR A 349 4.07 25.91 -22.16
C THR A 349 4.55 26.08 -20.72
N LEU A 350 5.06 27.25 -20.37
CA LEU A 350 5.54 27.62 -19.04
C LEU A 350 4.70 28.72 -18.40
N GLY A 351 3.88 29.42 -19.20
CA GLY A 351 3.11 30.58 -18.79
C GLY A 351 3.95 31.88 -18.75
N ALA A 352 3.26 33.00 -18.97
CA ALA A 352 3.88 34.31 -19.13
C ALA A 352 4.78 34.72 -17.94
N ALA A 353 4.37 34.40 -16.71
CA ALA A 353 5.15 34.76 -15.51
C ALA A 353 6.52 34.07 -15.45
N ASN A 354 6.62 32.82 -15.89
CA ASN A 354 7.88 32.10 -15.97
C ASN A 354 8.74 32.58 -17.14
N LEU A 355 8.15 32.78 -18.31
CA LEU A 355 8.89 33.24 -19.50
C LEU A 355 9.46 34.66 -19.30
N ALA A 356 8.75 35.52 -18.58
CA ALA A 356 9.22 36.90 -18.25
C ALA A 356 10.49 36.93 -17.40
N LYS A 357 10.88 35.81 -16.77
CA LYS A 357 12.15 35.72 -16.00
C LYS A 357 13.38 35.60 -16.91
N CYS A 358 13.19 35.24 -18.19
CA CYS A 358 14.26 34.94 -19.13
C CYS A 358 14.52 36.14 -20.06
N THR A 359 15.78 36.33 -20.45
CA THR A 359 16.18 37.27 -21.50
C THR A 359 15.82 36.68 -22.87
N GLN A 360 15.79 37.54 -23.92
CA GLN A 360 15.55 37.06 -25.28
C GLN A 360 16.60 36.04 -25.74
N GLU A 361 17.85 36.21 -25.32
CA GLU A 361 18.94 35.25 -25.64
C GLU A 361 18.67 33.89 -25.04
N GLU A 362 18.18 33.84 -23.79
CA GLU A 362 17.81 32.60 -23.11
C GLU A 362 16.59 31.93 -23.75
N LEU A 363 15.57 32.70 -24.15
CA LEU A 363 14.41 32.15 -24.90
C LEU A 363 14.85 31.58 -26.25
N ASN A 364 15.80 32.20 -26.91
CA ASN A 364 16.33 31.74 -28.19
C ASN A 364 17.00 30.36 -28.12
N ILE A 365 17.44 29.90 -26.94
CA ILE A 365 17.96 28.53 -26.76
C ILE A 365 16.90 27.49 -27.19
N ALA A 366 15.64 27.70 -26.85
CA ALA A 366 14.54 26.81 -27.24
C ALA A 366 14.04 27.11 -28.65
N LEU A 367 13.88 28.40 -29.00
CA LEU A 367 13.35 28.83 -30.29
C LEU A 367 14.25 28.35 -31.45
N ASN A 368 15.61 28.45 -31.31
CA ASN A 368 16.56 27.99 -32.30
C ASN A 368 16.54 26.44 -32.50
N LYS A 369 16.00 25.71 -31.52
CA LYS A 369 15.75 24.27 -31.62
C LYS A 369 14.37 23.91 -32.20
N ASN A 370 13.67 24.88 -32.80
CA ASN A 370 12.32 24.78 -33.37
C ASN A 370 11.25 24.39 -32.31
N TRP A 371 11.35 24.95 -31.11
CA TRP A 371 10.30 24.85 -30.10
C TRP A 371 9.51 26.16 -30.04
N SER A 372 8.18 26.02 -29.86
CA SER A 372 7.31 27.16 -29.53
C SER A 372 7.21 27.29 -28.01
N LEU A 373 7.29 28.50 -27.50
CA LEU A 373 7.14 28.82 -26.06
C LEU A 373 5.79 29.51 -25.82
N ALA A 374 5.05 29.09 -24.80
CA ALA A 374 3.74 29.64 -24.45
C ALA A 374 3.57 29.84 -22.93
#